data_18733858be82f50ddf2f1d796b99c7a0
#
_entry.id   18733858be82f50ddf2f1d796b99c7a0
#
_cell.length_a   1.000
_cell.length_b   1.000
_cell.length_c   1.000
_cell.angle_alpha   90.00
_cell.angle_beta   90.00
_cell.angle_gamma   90.00
#
_symmetry.space_group_name_H-M   'P 1'
#
loop_
_entity.id
_entity.type
_entity.pdbx_description
1 polymer ?
#
loop_
_entity_poly.entity_id
_entity_poly.type
_entity_poly.pdbx_seq_one_letter_code
_entity_poly.pdbx_strand_id
1 'polypeptide(L)'
;FYGVSGRVGGSLNKLKEDSFAPVIRRVEDSSDDAPVVKIVNSVIEQAIRDKASDIHIEPQEESTRVRFRVDGVLRNAVTLPKNSHGAIISRIKIMAEMDIAEKRLPQDGRINIEQGGREIDLRISTLPTILGEKVVMRILDKSAASIAIGDLAFTAKNMALYSDLFSSSYGIVLVTGPTGSGKSTTLYSTLTNINHPSKNIITVEDPVEYRIDGVNQVAVNNKAGLTFANGLRSILRQDP
;
A
#
# COMPACT_ATOMS: atom_id res chain seq x y z
N PHE A 1 2.27 -45.49 3.72
CA PHE A 1 2.73 -44.17 3.26
C PHE A 1 3.10 -44.23 1.79
N TYR A 2 2.12 -44.34 0.88
CA TYR A 2 2.38 -44.19 -0.55
C TYR A 2 1.15 -43.61 -1.24
N GLY A 3 1.32 -42.52 -2.00
CA GLY A 3 0.47 -42.25 -3.16
C GLY A 3 -0.44 -41.03 -3.15
N VAL A 4 -0.08 -39.88 -2.56
CA VAL A 4 -0.87 -38.64 -2.72
C VAL A 4 -0.18 -37.59 -3.60
N SER A 5 1.10 -37.73 -3.91
CA SER A 5 1.87 -36.72 -4.65
C SER A 5 1.58 -36.64 -6.16
N GLY A 6 1.02 -37.70 -6.75
CA GLY A 6 0.82 -37.77 -8.22
C GLY A 6 -0.50 -37.21 -8.76
N ARG A 7 -1.53 -36.99 -7.92
CA ARG A 7 -2.85 -36.51 -8.36
C ARG A 7 -3.12 -35.02 -8.15
N VAL A 8 -2.33 -34.36 -7.37
CA VAL A 8 -2.48 -32.92 -7.04
C VAL A 8 -1.81 -32.02 -8.09
N GLY A 9 -0.78 -32.52 -8.78
CA GLY A 9 -0.05 -31.73 -9.79
C GLY A 9 -0.84 -31.33 -11.04
N GLY A 10 -1.82 -32.13 -11.44
CA GLY A 10 -2.64 -31.85 -12.64
C GLY A 10 -3.76 -30.82 -12.41
N SER A 11 -4.22 -30.68 -11.18
CA SER A 11 -5.28 -29.69 -10.84
C SER A 11 -4.71 -28.31 -10.49
N LEU A 12 -3.44 -28.24 -10.05
CA LEU A 12 -2.78 -26.98 -9.73
C LEU A 12 -2.48 -26.11 -10.96
N ASN A 13 -2.31 -26.70 -12.13
CA ASN A 13 -2.09 -25.92 -13.37
C ASN A 13 -3.37 -25.25 -13.90
N LYS A 14 -4.56 -25.75 -13.57
CA LYS A 14 -5.84 -25.13 -13.94
C LYS A 14 -6.28 -24.00 -13.00
N LEU A 15 -5.79 -23.97 -11.76
CA LEU A 15 -6.11 -22.93 -10.78
C LEU A 15 -5.22 -21.68 -10.90
N LYS A 16 -4.19 -21.71 -11.76
CA LYS A 16 -3.32 -20.54 -11.98
C LYS A 16 -3.91 -19.48 -12.89
N GLU A 17 -5.02 -19.75 -13.59
CA GLU A 17 -5.61 -18.80 -14.53
C GLU A 17 -6.71 -17.91 -13.93
N ASP A 18 -7.21 -18.19 -12.71
CA ASP A 18 -8.29 -17.40 -12.07
C ASP A 18 -7.85 -16.67 -10.79
N SER A 19 -6.57 -16.51 -10.53
CA SER A 19 -6.12 -15.73 -9.39
C SER A 19 -6.17 -14.24 -9.72
N PHE A 20 -6.92 -13.47 -8.94
CA PHE A 20 -6.85 -12.03 -8.81
C PHE A 20 -5.42 -11.60 -8.38
N ALA A 21 -4.47 -11.73 -9.29
CA ALA A 21 -3.17 -11.12 -9.13
C ALA A 21 -3.34 -9.62 -9.39
N PRO A 22 -2.89 -8.73 -8.49
CA PRO A 22 -2.83 -7.32 -8.81
C PRO A 22 -1.96 -7.16 -10.05
N VAL A 23 -2.49 -6.52 -11.09
CA VAL A 23 -1.74 -6.22 -12.30
C VAL A 23 -0.65 -5.25 -11.93
N ILE A 24 0.56 -5.75 -11.71
CA ILE A 24 1.76 -4.93 -11.52
C ILE A 24 2.08 -4.34 -12.88
N ARG A 25 1.73 -3.08 -13.09
CA ARG A 25 2.09 -2.35 -14.31
C ARG A 25 3.53 -1.85 -14.16
N ARG A 26 4.45 -2.41 -14.96
CA ARG A 26 5.77 -1.81 -15.15
C ARG A 26 5.59 -0.46 -15.84
N VAL A 27 6.22 0.56 -15.31
CA VAL A 27 6.23 1.91 -15.90
C VAL A 27 6.98 1.94 -17.26
N GLU A 28 7.68 0.87 -17.61
CA GLU A 28 8.58 0.81 -18.78
C GLU A 28 7.94 0.34 -20.09
N ASP A 29 6.67 -0.05 -20.16
CA ASP A 29 6.11 -0.57 -21.41
C ASP A 29 5.30 0.46 -22.20
N SER A 30 6.00 0.95 -23.22
CA SER A 30 5.66 1.03 -24.65
C SER A 30 4.30 1.62 -25.05
N SER A 31 4.35 2.47 -26.04
CA SER A 31 3.30 3.13 -26.84
C SER A 31 2.72 4.43 -26.28
N ASP A 32 3.08 4.87 -25.10
CA ASP A 32 2.58 6.12 -24.52
C ASP A 32 3.55 7.30 -24.75
N ASP A 33 3.80 7.63 -26.00
CA ASP A 33 4.55 8.85 -26.38
C ASP A 33 3.80 10.14 -26.09
N ALA A 34 2.59 10.07 -25.55
CA ALA A 34 1.81 11.24 -25.19
C ALA A 34 2.54 12.06 -24.09
N PRO A 35 2.76 13.37 -24.30
CA PRO A 35 3.49 14.22 -23.34
C PRO A 35 2.95 14.15 -21.92
N VAL A 36 1.62 13.98 -21.77
CA VAL A 36 0.94 13.89 -20.46
C VAL A 36 1.34 12.64 -19.67
N VAL A 37 1.54 11.52 -20.35
CA VAL A 37 1.98 10.27 -19.70
C VAL A 37 3.37 10.44 -19.12
N LYS A 38 4.29 11.01 -19.91
CA LYS A 38 5.65 11.32 -19.46
C LYS A 38 5.67 12.27 -18.27
N ILE A 39 4.80 13.30 -18.27
CA ILE A 39 4.66 14.23 -17.15
C ILE A 39 4.23 13.51 -15.88
N VAL A 40 3.14 12.71 -15.94
CA VAL A 40 2.61 12.01 -14.76
C VAL A 40 3.63 11.03 -14.21
N ASN A 41 4.26 10.23 -15.07
CA ASN A 41 5.30 9.28 -14.68
C ASN A 41 6.48 10.00 -14.03
N SER A 42 7.00 11.07 -14.66
CA SER A 42 8.12 11.86 -14.12
C SER A 42 7.81 12.49 -12.76
N VAL A 43 6.57 12.97 -12.55
CA VAL A 43 6.12 13.53 -11.26
C VAL A 43 6.14 12.44 -10.18
N ILE A 44 5.59 11.25 -10.48
CA ILE A 44 5.57 10.13 -9.53
C ILE A 44 7.01 9.68 -9.20
N GLU A 45 7.84 9.47 -10.22
CA GLU A 45 9.23 9.07 -10.04
C GLU A 45 10.03 10.08 -9.21
N GLN A 46 9.87 11.37 -9.50
CA GLN A 46 10.54 12.42 -8.74
C GLN A 46 10.12 12.40 -7.28
N ALA A 47 8.82 12.28 -7.00
CA ALA A 47 8.31 12.22 -5.64
C ALA A 47 8.87 11.02 -4.86
N ILE A 48 9.00 9.85 -5.51
CA ILE A 48 9.59 8.65 -4.91
C ILE A 48 11.09 8.87 -4.62
N ARG A 49 11.84 9.45 -5.55
CA ARG A 49 13.26 9.82 -5.35
C ARG A 49 13.44 10.78 -4.18
N ASP A 50 12.55 11.77 -4.07
CA ASP A 50 12.58 12.79 -3.00
C ASP A 50 12.03 12.26 -1.66
N LYS A 51 11.64 10.98 -1.59
CA LYS A 51 11.03 10.33 -0.41
C LYS A 51 9.79 11.09 0.09
N ALA A 52 9.01 11.61 -0.83
CA ALA A 52 7.75 12.27 -0.50
C ALA A 52 6.72 11.28 0.05
N SER A 53 5.96 11.69 1.05
CA SER A 53 4.82 10.93 1.56
C SER A 53 3.57 11.13 0.71
N ASP A 54 3.38 12.33 0.13
CA ASP A 54 2.19 12.66 -0.64
C ASP A 54 2.56 13.58 -1.82
N ILE A 55 1.86 13.39 -2.95
CA ILE A 55 1.88 14.25 -4.13
C ILE A 55 0.55 14.99 -4.19
N HIS A 56 0.58 16.31 -4.28
CA HIS A 56 -0.60 17.15 -4.47
C HIS A 56 -0.58 17.75 -5.86
N ILE A 57 -1.63 17.56 -6.65
CA ILE A 57 -1.83 18.20 -7.95
C ILE A 57 -3.04 19.12 -7.83
N GLU A 58 -2.81 20.42 -7.93
CA GLU A 58 -3.76 21.44 -7.55
C GLU A 58 -4.01 22.40 -8.71
N PRO A 59 -5.29 22.58 -9.14
CA PRO A 59 -5.62 23.60 -10.11
C PRO A 59 -5.48 25.00 -9.50
N GLN A 60 -4.87 25.91 -10.25
CA GLN A 60 -4.77 27.33 -9.94
C GLN A 60 -5.48 28.13 -11.08
N GLU A 61 -5.63 29.44 -10.92
CA GLU A 61 -6.25 30.29 -11.95
C GLU A 61 -5.54 30.18 -13.31
N GLU A 62 -4.20 30.25 -13.33
CA GLU A 62 -3.39 30.30 -14.55
C GLU A 62 -2.50 29.06 -14.74
N SER A 63 -2.49 28.12 -13.80
CA SER A 63 -1.55 26.99 -13.82
C SER A 63 -2.09 25.76 -13.10
N THR A 64 -1.34 24.65 -13.19
CA THR A 64 -1.47 23.48 -12.34
C THR A 64 -0.24 23.38 -11.45
N ARG A 65 -0.42 23.47 -10.15
CA ARG A 65 0.65 23.38 -9.18
C ARG A 65 0.81 21.95 -8.68
N VAL A 66 2.02 21.43 -8.74
CA VAL A 66 2.40 20.14 -8.15
C VAL A 66 3.26 20.39 -6.93
N ARG A 67 2.87 19.80 -5.80
CA ARG A 67 3.62 19.89 -4.54
C ARG A 67 3.88 18.51 -3.98
N PHE A 68 5.02 18.33 -3.36
CA PHE A 68 5.39 17.14 -2.62
C PHE A 68 5.38 17.42 -1.13
N ARG A 69 4.89 16.48 -0.34
CA ARG A 69 5.08 16.50 1.10
C ARG A 69 6.34 15.69 1.44
N VAL A 70 7.37 16.38 1.91
CA VAL A 70 8.62 15.76 2.32
C VAL A 70 8.86 16.16 3.78
N ASP A 71 9.09 15.20 4.66
CA ASP A 71 9.28 15.40 6.11
C ASP A 71 8.14 16.23 6.73
N GLY A 72 6.90 15.95 6.33
CA GLY A 72 5.70 16.65 6.80
C GLY A 72 5.45 18.02 6.16
N VAL A 73 6.40 18.59 5.42
CA VAL A 73 6.32 19.93 4.83
C VAL A 73 5.97 19.86 3.35
N LEU A 74 4.98 20.65 2.90
CA LEU A 74 4.64 20.78 1.48
C LEU A 74 5.63 21.73 0.78
N ARG A 75 6.26 21.22 -0.29
CA ARG A 75 7.20 21.97 -1.14
C ARG A 75 6.71 21.99 -2.58
N ASN A 76 6.89 23.11 -3.28
CA ASN A 76 6.61 23.15 -4.73
C ASN A 76 7.61 22.25 -5.46
N ALA A 77 7.09 21.36 -6.29
CA ALA A 77 7.90 20.50 -7.15
C ALA A 77 7.97 21.07 -8.58
N VAL A 78 6.80 21.31 -9.19
CA VAL A 78 6.71 21.87 -10.54
C VAL A 78 5.40 22.62 -10.71
N THR A 79 5.42 23.60 -11.60
CA THR A 79 4.23 24.31 -12.08
C THR A 79 4.03 24.00 -13.55
N LEU A 80 2.86 23.51 -13.91
CA LEU A 80 2.51 23.08 -15.27
C LEU A 80 1.49 24.04 -15.88
N PRO A 81 1.39 24.14 -17.22
CA PRO A 81 0.38 24.94 -17.86
C PRO A 81 -1.05 24.50 -17.49
N LYS A 82 -1.99 25.45 -17.32
CA LYS A 82 -3.38 25.17 -16.97
C LYS A 82 -4.06 24.21 -17.94
N ASN A 83 -3.79 24.34 -19.24
CA ASN A 83 -4.39 23.51 -20.29
C ASN A 83 -4.02 22.03 -20.18
N SER A 84 -2.94 21.67 -19.49
CA SER A 84 -2.56 20.27 -19.25
C SER A 84 -3.30 19.63 -18.07
N HIS A 85 -3.96 20.42 -17.22
CA HIS A 85 -4.59 19.94 -15.98
C HIS A 85 -5.58 18.81 -16.22
N GLY A 86 -6.57 19.01 -17.09
CA GLY A 86 -7.60 18.01 -17.36
C GLY A 86 -7.05 16.70 -17.90
N ALA A 87 -6.02 16.77 -18.75
CA ALA A 87 -5.37 15.58 -19.29
C ALA A 87 -4.56 14.81 -18.23
N ILE A 88 -3.89 15.53 -17.31
CA ILE A 88 -3.17 14.94 -16.17
C ILE A 88 -4.14 14.21 -15.26
N ILE A 89 -5.27 14.85 -14.88
CA ILE A 89 -6.28 14.22 -14.02
C ILE A 89 -6.89 12.98 -14.70
N SER A 90 -7.23 13.06 -15.98
CA SER A 90 -7.76 11.92 -16.73
C SER A 90 -6.76 10.76 -16.77
N ARG A 91 -5.47 11.02 -16.98
CA ARG A 91 -4.42 9.99 -16.95
C ARG A 91 -4.33 9.32 -15.59
N ILE A 92 -4.34 10.10 -14.51
CA ILE A 92 -4.30 9.56 -13.13
C ILE A 92 -5.54 8.71 -12.85
N LYS A 93 -6.74 9.16 -13.25
CA LYS A 93 -7.98 8.39 -13.10
C LYS A 93 -7.93 7.06 -13.84
N ILE A 94 -7.43 7.05 -15.09
CA ILE A 94 -7.24 5.82 -15.87
C ILE A 94 -6.28 4.86 -15.14
N MET A 95 -5.16 5.36 -14.65
CA MET A 95 -4.18 4.55 -13.91
C MET A 95 -4.76 3.97 -12.63
N ALA A 96 -5.67 4.70 -11.96
CA ALA A 96 -6.29 4.34 -10.70
C ALA A 96 -7.66 3.63 -10.85
N GLU A 97 -8.07 3.31 -12.10
CA GLU A 97 -9.35 2.65 -12.44
C GLU A 97 -10.58 3.43 -11.94
N MET A 98 -10.48 4.77 -11.98
CA MET A 98 -11.57 5.70 -11.64
C MET A 98 -12.38 6.09 -12.88
N ASP A 99 -13.61 6.55 -12.65
CA ASP A 99 -14.46 7.10 -13.72
C ASP A 99 -13.93 8.47 -14.19
N ILE A 100 -13.48 8.53 -15.44
CA ILE A 100 -12.98 9.76 -16.07
C ILE A 100 -14.07 10.76 -16.44
N ALA A 101 -15.31 10.28 -16.61
CA ALA A 101 -16.46 11.12 -16.97
C ALA A 101 -17.04 11.86 -15.75
N GLU A 102 -16.99 11.24 -14.56
CA GLU A 102 -17.48 11.86 -13.33
C GLU A 102 -16.43 12.85 -12.77
N LYS A 103 -16.78 14.13 -12.75
CA LYS A 103 -15.91 15.24 -12.28
C LYS A 103 -16.51 16.02 -11.11
N ARG A 104 -17.71 15.65 -10.68
CA ARG A 104 -18.50 16.39 -9.68
C ARG A 104 -18.45 15.75 -8.30
N LEU A 105 -18.06 14.48 -8.23
CA LEU A 105 -17.98 13.71 -6.99
C LEU A 105 -16.54 13.31 -6.68
N PRO A 106 -16.16 13.25 -5.40
CA PRO A 106 -14.88 12.70 -4.99
C PRO A 106 -14.78 11.22 -5.39
N GLN A 107 -13.57 10.80 -5.77
CA GLN A 107 -13.28 9.41 -6.08
C GLN A 107 -11.98 9.00 -5.41
N ASP A 108 -11.90 7.73 -5.01
CA ASP A 108 -10.71 7.12 -4.45
C ASP A 108 -10.30 5.92 -5.30
N GLY A 109 -8.99 5.72 -5.47
CA GLY A 109 -8.44 4.62 -6.26
C GLY A 109 -7.03 4.26 -5.80
N ARG A 110 -6.43 3.28 -6.48
CA ARG A 110 -5.09 2.78 -6.16
C ARG A 110 -4.31 2.50 -7.44
N ILE A 111 -3.01 2.71 -7.37
CA ILE A 111 -2.07 2.37 -8.44
C ILE A 111 -0.92 1.59 -7.80
N ASN A 112 -0.63 0.39 -8.30
CA ASN A 112 0.56 -0.35 -7.92
C ASN A 112 1.59 -0.19 -9.03
N ILE A 113 2.79 0.26 -8.67
CA ILE A 113 3.91 0.41 -9.59
C ILE A 113 5.13 -0.30 -9.03
N GLU A 114 5.99 -0.76 -9.93
CA GLU A 114 7.32 -1.25 -9.59
C GLU A 114 8.35 -0.23 -10.06
N GLN A 115 9.18 0.26 -9.16
CA GLN A 115 10.25 1.20 -9.47
C GLN A 115 11.55 0.82 -8.78
N GLY A 116 12.58 0.55 -9.58
CA GLY A 116 13.89 0.15 -9.07
C GLY A 116 13.87 -1.11 -8.21
N GLY A 117 13.03 -2.10 -8.57
CA GLY A 117 12.83 -3.34 -7.83
C GLY A 117 12.03 -3.19 -6.53
N ARG A 118 11.38 -2.03 -6.31
CA ARG A 118 10.52 -1.78 -5.17
C ARG A 118 9.06 -1.68 -5.59
N GLU A 119 8.18 -2.33 -4.86
CA GLU A 119 6.73 -2.18 -5.02
C GLU A 119 6.25 -0.94 -4.27
N ILE A 120 5.63 -0.02 -4.99
CA ILE A 120 5.05 1.21 -4.46
C ILE A 120 3.53 1.15 -4.66
N ASP A 121 2.77 1.29 -3.58
CA ASP A 121 1.32 1.45 -3.60
C ASP A 121 0.97 2.94 -3.50
N LEU A 122 0.32 3.47 -4.53
CA LEU A 122 -0.18 4.84 -4.53
C LEU A 122 -1.67 4.81 -4.21
N ARG A 123 -2.08 5.47 -3.13
CA ARG A 123 -3.50 5.71 -2.81
C ARG A 123 -3.88 7.09 -3.30
N ILE A 124 -4.86 7.15 -4.20
CA ILE A 124 -5.27 8.36 -4.89
C ILE A 124 -6.65 8.78 -4.41
N SER A 125 -6.80 10.07 -4.12
CA SER A 125 -8.10 10.69 -3.89
C SER A 125 -8.25 11.92 -4.77
N THR A 126 -9.38 12.01 -5.47
CA THR A 126 -9.77 13.19 -6.27
C THR A 126 -10.85 13.95 -5.56
N LEU A 127 -10.78 15.28 -5.62
CA LEU A 127 -11.76 16.17 -5.01
C LEU A 127 -12.12 17.31 -5.98
N PRO A 128 -13.39 17.46 -6.36
CA PRO A 128 -13.84 18.62 -7.13
C PRO A 128 -13.60 19.93 -6.39
N THR A 129 -13.03 20.92 -7.08
CA THR A 129 -12.86 22.28 -6.56
C THR A 129 -13.38 23.28 -7.57
N ILE A 130 -13.50 24.56 -7.19
CA ILE A 130 -14.00 25.62 -8.09
C ILE A 130 -13.13 25.86 -9.34
N LEU A 131 -11.85 25.49 -9.29
CA LEU A 131 -10.90 25.66 -10.40
C LEU A 131 -10.64 24.37 -11.19
N GLY A 132 -11.25 23.26 -10.79
CA GLY A 132 -11.07 21.92 -11.37
C GLY A 132 -10.87 20.87 -10.29
N GLU A 133 -10.58 19.62 -10.66
CA GLU A 133 -10.36 18.54 -9.72
C GLU A 133 -8.93 18.63 -9.11
N LYS A 134 -8.87 18.59 -7.79
CA LYS A 134 -7.61 18.40 -7.07
C LYS A 134 -7.35 16.90 -6.90
N VAL A 135 -6.09 16.48 -7.00
CA VAL A 135 -5.66 15.11 -6.71
C VAL A 135 -4.63 15.11 -5.60
N VAL A 136 -4.77 14.15 -4.69
CA VAL A 136 -3.74 13.79 -3.71
C VAL A 136 -3.40 12.31 -3.92
N MET A 137 -2.10 12.02 -4.05
CA MET A 137 -1.59 10.65 -4.13
C MET A 137 -0.68 10.41 -2.93
N ARG A 138 -1.04 9.48 -2.06
CA ARG A 138 -0.19 9.02 -0.95
C ARG A 138 0.72 7.91 -1.45
N ILE A 139 2.01 8.03 -1.16
CA ILE A 139 3.04 7.07 -1.56
C ILE A 139 3.28 6.11 -0.39
N LEU A 140 3.04 4.83 -0.62
CA LEU A 140 3.31 3.76 0.35
C LEU A 140 4.38 2.84 -0.23
N ASP A 141 5.61 3.00 0.22
CA ASP A 141 6.72 2.15 -0.18
C ASP A 141 6.64 0.83 0.60
N LYS A 142 6.27 -0.24 -0.08
CA LYS A 142 6.16 -1.58 0.52
C LYS A 142 7.52 -2.18 0.86
N SER A 143 8.61 -1.70 0.28
CA SER A 143 9.95 -2.20 0.59
C SER A 143 10.44 -1.78 1.98
N ALA A 144 9.86 -0.72 2.56
CA ALA A 144 10.08 -0.37 3.97
C ALA A 144 9.52 -1.42 4.95
N ALA A 145 8.83 -2.42 4.43
CA ALA A 145 8.14 -3.48 5.14
C ALA A 145 9.06 -4.51 5.82
N SER A 146 10.32 -4.61 5.45
CA SER A 146 11.23 -5.61 5.96
C SER A 146 12.32 -5.06 6.88
N ILE A 147 11.94 -4.15 7.80
CA ILE A 147 12.86 -3.77 8.87
C ILE A 147 13.02 -4.98 9.76
N ALA A 148 14.26 -5.51 9.88
CA ALA A 148 14.55 -6.59 10.80
C ALA A 148 14.27 -6.14 12.23
N ILE A 149 13.79 -7.05 13.08
CA ILE A 149 13.43 -6.71 14.46
C ILE A 149 14.62 -6.10 15.24
N GLY A 150 15.85 -6.49 14.90
CA GLY A 150 17.08 -5.92 15.46
C GLY A 150 17.33 -4.45 15.07
N ASP A 151 16.73 -3.98 13.99
CA ASP A 151 16.89 -2.59 13.50
C ASP A 151 15.84 -1.62 14.07
N LEU A 152 14.93 -2.11 14.93
CA LEU A 152 13.88 -1.32 15.59
C LEU A 152 14.45 -0.40 16.69
N ALA A 153 15.60 0.10 16.66
CA ALA A 153 16.16 1.10 17.59
C ALA A 153 15.83 0.90 19.10
N PHE A 154 15.45 -0.32 19.52
CA PHE A 154 15.31 -0.65 20.94
C PHE A 154 16.68 -0.72 21.61
N THR A 155 16.77 -0.28 22.87
CA THR A 155 17.96 -0.63 23.69
C THR A 155 18.06 -2.15 23.84
N ALA A 156 19.27 -2.68 24.04
CA ALA A 156 19.48 -4.11 24.22
C ALA A 156 18.60 -4.70 25.35
N LYS A 157 18.44 -3.97 26.44
CA LYS A 157 17.58 -4.35 27.58
C LYS A 157 16.10 -4.45 27.15
N ASN A 158 15.60 -3.43 26.44
CA ASN A 158 14.20 -3.41 26.01
C ASN A 158 13.94 -4.45 24.92
N MET A 159 14.90 -4.71 24.03
CA MET A 159 14.78 -5.75 23.04
C MET A 159 14.67 -7.13 23.67
N ALA A 160 15.49 -7.44 24.70
CA ALA A 160 15.39 -8.71 25.42
C ALA A 160 14.00 -8.89 26.05
N LEU A 161 13.50 -7.87 26.77
CA LEU A 161 12.15 -7.90 27.35
C LEU A 161 11.06 -8.08 26.28
N TYR A 162 11.18 -7.37 25.16
CA TYR A 162 10.23 -7.47 24.07
C TYR A 162 10.23 -8.84 23.41
N SER A 163 11.41 -9.46 23.25
CA SER A 163 11.55 -10.81 22.72
C SER A 163 10.86 -11.83 23.60
N ASP A 164 10.98 -11.72 24.92
CA ASP A 164 10.30 -12.59 25.87
C ASP A 164 8.77 -12.46 25.74
N LEU A 165 8.26 -11.24 25.56
CA LEU A 165 6.82 -10.97 25.43
C LEU A 165 6.22 -11.64 24.19
N PHE A 166 6.80 -11.44 23.01
CA PHE A 166 6.23 -12.01 21.78
C PHE A 166 6.55 -13.49 21.55
N SER A 167 7.44 -14.04 22.37
CA SER A 167 7.72 -15.49 22.40
C SER A 167 6.80 -16.27 23.33
N SER A 168 6.02 -15.58 24.16
CA SER A 168 5.06 -16.20 25.07
C SER A 168 3.95 -16.91 24.28
N SER A 169 3.53 -18.10 24.80
CA SER A 169 2.48 -18.90 24.18
C SER A 169 1.06 -18.39 24.47
N TYR A 170 0.91 -17.40 25.34
CA TYR A 170 -0.38 -16.80 25.70
C TYR A 170 -0.19 -15.35 26.15
N GLY A 171 -1.26 -14.55 26.06
CA GLY A 171 -1.26 -13.16 26.50
C GLY A 171 -1.70 -12.19 25.40
N ILE A 172 -1.61 -10.90 25.70
CA ILE A 172 -1.88 -9.80 24.77
C ILE A 172 -0.74 -8.80 24.88
N VAL A 173 -0.15 -8.43 23.75
CA VAL A 173 0.83 -7.35 23.65
C VAL A 173 0.18 -6.17 22.96
N LEU A 174 0.22 -4.99 23.59
CA LEU A 174 -0.32 -3.75 23.04
C LEU A 174 0.81 -2.84 22.57
N VAL A 175 0.72 -2.41 21.29
CA VAL A 175 1.63 -1.42 20.71
C VAL A 175 0.84 -0.13 20.49
N THR A 176 1.14 0.92 21.26
CA THR A 176 0.39 2.18 21.26
C THR A 176 1.29 3.37 20.92
N GLY A 177 0.69 4.44 20.41
CA GLY A 177 1.41 5.67 20.07
C GLY A 177 0.67 6.49 19.00
N PRO A 178 1.11 7.72 18.70
CA PRO A 178 0.53 8.56 17.65
C PRO A 178 0.81 8.01 16.25
N THR A 179 0.16 8.60 15.24
CA THR A 179 0.47 8.28 13.83
C THR A 179 1.94 8.60 13.53
N GLY A 180 2.61 7.70 12.80
CA GLY A 180 4.04 7.86 12.46
C GLY A 180 5.02 7.43 13.57
N SER A 181 4.56 6.93 14.72
CA SER A 181 5.44 6.48 15.82
C SER A 181 6.08 5.11 15.60
N GLY A 182 5.82 4.42 14.47
CA GLY A 182 6.40 3.12 14.17
C GLY A 182 5.58 1.92 14.66
N LYS A 183 4.30 2.09 15.06
CA LYS A 183 3.45 0.97 15.52
C LYS A 183 3.37 -0.18 14.52
N SER A 184 2.96 0.13 13.28
CA SER A 184 2.85 -0.86 12.20
C SER A 184 4.21 -1.48 11.91
N THR A 185 5.28 -0.68 11.85
CA THR A 185 6.65 -1.16 11.66
C THR A 185 7.03 -2.20 12.71
N THR A 186 6.78 -1.90 13.99
CA THR A 186 7.06 -2.81 15.11
C THR A 186 6.26 -4.11 14.98
N LEU A 187 4.94 -4.02 14.71
CA LEU A 187 4.08 -5.19 14.55
C LEU A 187 4.53 -6.08 13.38
N TYR A 188 4.80 -5.49 12.22
CA TYR A 188 5.18 -6.25 11.04
C TYR A 188 6.58 -6.87 11.18
N SER A 189 7.56 -6.15 11.77
CA SER A 189 8.87 -6.73 12.10
C SER A 189 8.75 -7.91 13.06
N THR A 190 7.83 -7.82 14.03
CA THR A 190 7.56 -8.92 14.96
C THR A 190 6.91 -10.10 14.24
N LEU A 191 5.86 -9.86 13.43
CA LEU A 191 5.22 -10.91 12.63
C LEU A 191 6.21 -11.62 11.73
N THR A 192 7.07 -10.88 11.04
CA THR A 192 8.14 -11.46 10.20
C THR A 192 9.11 -12.30 11.03
N ASN A 193 9.46 -11.85 12.23
CA ASN A 193 10.39 -12.57 13.11
C ASN A 193 9.82 -13.89 13.65
N ILE A 194 8.53 -13.91 14.03
CA ILE A 194 7.86 -15.11 14.55
C ILE A 194 7.32 -16.03 13.46
N ASN A 195 7.34 -15.58 12.20
CA ASN A 195 6.79 -16.30 11.06
C ASN A 195 7.63 -17.54 10.74
N HIS A 196 7.10 -18.69 11.06
CA HIS A 196 7.73 -19.99 10.81
C HIS A 196 6.68 -20.97 10.28
N PRO A 197 7.03 -21.90 9.37
CA PRO A 197 6.07 -22.85 8.79
C PRO A 197 5.29 -23.71 9.80
N SER A 198 5.79 -23.82 11.04
CA SER A 198 5.10 -24.53 12.13
C SER A 198 4.09 -23.68 12.90
N LYS A 199 3.92 -22.40 12.53
CA LYS A 199 2.99 -21.47 13.20
C LYS A 199 1.89 -21.02 12.24
N ASN A 200 0.66 -21.00 12.74
CA ASN A 200 -0.46 -20.42 12.01
C ASN A 200 -0.69 -18.99 12.48
N ILE A 201 -0.18 -18.02 11.72
CA ILE A 201 -0.30 -16.59 12.04
C ILE A 201 -1.44 -16.00 11.22
N ILE A 202 -2.36 -15.33 11.91
CA ILE A 202 -3.50 -14.67 11.29
C ILE A 202 -3.58 -13.24 11.79
N THR A 203 -3.81 -12.27 10.87
CA THR A 203 -4.05 -10.87 11.23
C THR A 203 -5.43 -10.41 10.79
N VAL A 204 -5.94 -9.36 11.44
CA VAL A 204 -7.10 -8.57 10.97
C VAL A 204 -6.65 -7.12 10.92
N GLU A 205 -6.77 -6.48 9.76
CA GLU A 205 -6.16 -5.18 9.49
C GLU A 205 -7.13 -4.25 8.75
N ASP A 206 -7.02 -2.93 8.99
CA ASP A 206 -7.81 -1.92 8.29
C ASP A 206 -6.96 -0.69 7.91
N PRO A 207 -6.37 -0.72 6.71
CA PRO A 207 -6.22 -1.86 5.80
C PRO A 207 -4.94 -2.68 6.06
N VAL A 208 -4.77 -3.77 5.31
CA VAL A 208 -3.46 -4.45 5.18
C VAL A 208 -2.49 -3.48 4.51
N GLU A 209 -1.39 -3.14 5.18
CA GLU A 209 -0.40 -2.18 4.66
C GLU A 209 0.49 -2.83 3.59
N TYR A 210 0.95 -4.04 3.83
CA TYR A 210 1.71 -4.85 2.86
C TYR A 210 1.58 -6.34 3.18
N ARG A 211 1.83 -7.16 2.18
CA ARG A 211 1.70 -8.61 2.29
C ARG A 211 2.93 -9.20 2.97
N ILE A 212 2.70 -10.15 3.88
CA ILE A 212 3.74 -10.98 4.49
C ILE A 212 3.51 -12.42 4.03
N ASP A 213 4.48 -12.99 3.34
CA ASP A 213 4.40 -14.40 2.92
C ASP A 213 4.36 -15.30 4.15
N GLY A 214 3.46 -16.31 4.14
CA GLY A 214 3.27 -17.23 5.26
C GLY A 214 2.34 -16.71 6.35
N VAL A 215 1.82 -15.49 6.29
CA VAL A 215 0.84 -14.93 7.22
C VAL A 215 -0.53 -14.82 6.54
N ASN A 216 -1.58 -15.26 7.23
CA ASN A 216 -2.95 -15.15 6.76
C ASN A 216 -3.52 -13.78 7.15
N GLN A 217 -3.47 -12.81 6.22
CA GLN A 217 -3.86 -11.44 6.48
C GLN A 217 -5.31 -11.19 6.03
N VAL A 218 -6.17 -10.81 6.95
CA VAL A 218 -7.60 -10.51 6.72
C VAL A 218 -7.79 -9.00 6.69
N ALA A 219 -8.24 -8.46 5.56
CA ALA A 219 -8.62 -7.06 5.44
C ALA A 219 -10.06 -6.84 5.93
N VAL A 220 -10.28 -5.87 6.80
CA VAL A 220 -11.62 -5.42 7.21
C VAL A 220 -12.41 -4.97 5.99
N ASN A 221 -13.68 -5.40 5.91
CA ASN A 221 -14.63 -5.00 4.88
C ASN A 221 -15.99 -4.73 5.51
N ASN A 222 -16.20 -3.50 5.96
CA ASN A 222 -17.43 -3.11 6.62
C ASN A 222 -18.68 -3.27 5.73
N LYS A 223 -18.53 -3.12 4.40
CA LYS A 223 -19.65 -3.33 3.45
C LYS A 223 -20.10 -4.77 3.40
N ALA A 224 -19.18 -5.72 3.56
CA ALA A 224 -19.47 -7.15 3.62
C ALA A 224 -19.77 -7.64 5.06
N GLY A 225 -19.76 -6.76 6.06
CA GLY A 225 -19.95 -7.12 7.46
C GLY A 225 -18.71 -7.74 8.13
N LEU A 226 -17.55 -7.75 7.46
CA LEU A 226 -16.30 -8.24 8.04
C LEU A 226 -15.63 -7.11 8.86
N THR A 227 -15.95 -7.07 10.14
CA THR A 227 -15.38 -6.14 11.11
C THR A 227 -14.25 -6.80 11.90
N PHE A 228 -13.46 -6.02 12.66
CA PHE A 228 -12.46 -6.57 13.59
C PHE A 228 -13.07 -7.61 14.54
N ALA A 229 -14.23 -7.33 15.13
CA ALA A 229 -14.88 -8.24 16.06
C ALA A 229 -15.31 -9.57 15.39
N ASN A 230 -15.89 -9.48 14.18
CA ASN A 230 -16.30 -10.67 13.44
C ASN A 230 -15.09 -11.48 12.95
N GLY A 231 -14.03 -10.80 12.51
CA GLY A 231 -12.75 -11.40 12.13
C GLY A 231 -12.16 -12.16 13.32
N LEU A 232 -11.97 -11.52 14.47
CA LEU A 232 -11.42 -12.15 15.67
C LEU A 232 -12.24 -13.38 16.11
N ARG A 233 -13.56 -13.27 16.12
CA ARG A 233 -14.44 -14.39 16.48
C ARG A 233 -14.28 -15.60 15.56
N SER A 234 -13.97 -15.36 14.29
CA SER A 234 -13.70 -16.41 13.30
C SER A 234 -12.30 -16.99 13.44
N ILE A 235 -11.29 -16.17 13.74
CA ILE A 235 -9.90 -16.58 13.96
C ILE A 235 -9.79 -17.63 15.07
N LEU A 236 -10.54 -17.48 16.15
CA LEU A 236 -10.53 -18.46 17.28
C LEU A 236 -10.92 -19.89 16.88
N ARG A 237 -11.44 -20.10 15.67
CA ARG A 237 -11.78 -21.41 15.11
C ARG A 237 -10.86 -21.83 13.96
N GLN A 238 -9.79 -21.09 13.72
CA GLN A 238 -8.82 -21.34 12.66
C GLN A 238 -7.51 -21.94 13.18
N ASP A 239 -7.48 -22.42 14.42
CA ASP A 239 -6.29 -22.99 15.06
C ASP A 239 -5.08 -22.02 14.98
N PRO A 240 -5.23 -20.76 15.44
CA PRO A 240 -4.20 -19.76 15.36
C PRO A 240 -3.06 -19.98 16.37
#